data_2a78e1d1450dd6059a0c727c63f2b06b
#
_entry.id   2a78e1d1450dd6059a0c727c63f2b06b
#
_cell.length_a   1.000
_cell.length_b   1.000
_cell.length_c   1.000
_cell.angle_alpha   90.00
_cell.angle_beta   90.00
_cell.angle_gamma   90.00
#
_symmetry.space_group_name_H-M   'P 1'
#
loop_
_entity.id
_entity.type
_entity.pdbx_description
1 polymer ?
#
loop_
_entity_poly.entity_id
_entity_poly.type
_entity_poly.pdbx_seq_one_letter_code
_entity_poly.pdbx_strand_id
1 'polypeptide(L)'
;MGSLVAALASFLDAKTAGGSWSLRIDDIDPPREAPDAKIQILESLRTHGLHPDGVPIFQSKHAPAYETAIDTLRQSGLLFACTCTRATLGPGGCCVRQCWLQPEKSSTAAVSLRIQIPADTVIEFNDLVMGPQRTALDAVQPNFIVKRRDGLYAYQLAAAVDDAAPTISHVIRGSDLLESTPRQMFLRQMLGLPDPEFGHTPVLRHPDGSKLSKQTGAPALNDGEALLNIRAALNALGQPAPSSACKSVGDAKAWALDHWDRDRIPTQ
;
A
#
# COMPACT_ATOMS: atom_id res chain seq x y z
N MET A 1 -7.95 -0.52 -14.03
CA MET A 1 -7.68 -1.99 -14.09
C MET A 1 -6.69 -2.42 -12.99
N GLY A 2 -5.51 -1.82 -12.82
CA GLY A 2 -4.52 -2.27 -11.82
C GLY A 2 -5.04 -2.39 -10.39
N SER A 3 -5.82 -1.43 -9.92
CA SER A 3 -6.45 -1.50 -8.58
C SER A 3 -7.45 -2.66 -8.47
N LEU A 4 -8.15 -3.00 -9.55
CA LEU A 4 -9.05 -4.16 -9.57
C LEU A 4 -8.26 -5.47 -9.48
N VAL A 5 -7.11 -5.58 -10.17
CA VAL A 5 -6.23 -6.75 -10.09
C VAL A 5 -5.78 -7.00 -8.64
N ALA A 6 -5.28 -5.96 -7.97
CA ALA A 6 -4.86 -6.07 -6.56
C ALA A 6 -6.05 -6.40 -5.63
N ALA A 7 -7.19 -5.74 -5.80
CA ALA A 7 -8.38 -6.00 -5.00
C ALA A 7 -8.94 -7.42 -5.20
N LEU A 8 -8.99 -7.90 -6.45
CA LEU A 8 -9.44 -9.25 -6.77
C LEU A 8 -8.50 -10.31 -6.18
N ALA A 9 -7.19 -10.13 -6.34
CA ALA A 9 -6.20 -11.03 -5.74
C ALA A 9 -6.34 -11.10 -4.22
N SER A 10 -6.39 -9.95 -3.55
CA SER A 10 -6.58 -9.87 -2.09
C SER A 10 -7.89 -10.53 -1.64
N PHE A 11 -8.98 -10.32 -2.38
CA PHE A 11 -10.28 -10.93 -2.11
C PHE A 11 -10.22 -12.45 -2.24
N LEU A 12 -9.72 -12.96 -3.37
CA LEU A 12 -9.64 -14.39 -3.64
C LEU A 12 -8.73 -15.09 -2.63
N ASP A 13 -7.60 -14.50 -2.33
CA ASP A 13 -6.64 -15.04 -1.37
C ASP A 13 -7.25 -15.19 0.04
N ALA A 14 -7.92 -14.14 0.53
CA ALA A 14 -8.59 -14.18 1.82
C ALA A 14 -9.73 -15.22 1.86
N LYS A 15 -10.55 -15.27 0.80
CA LYS A 15 -11.74 -16.12 0.78
C LYS A 15 -11.42 -17.60 0.61
N THR A 16 -10.43 -17.96 -0.20
CA THR A 16 -9.99 -19.34 -0.38
C THR A 16 -9.30 -19.89 0.86
N ALA A 17 -8.66 -19.03 1.65
CA ALA A 17 -8.11 -19.38 2.96
C ALA A 17 -9.19 -19.48 4.07
N GLY A 18 -10.48 -19.28 3.75
CA GLY A 18 -11.57 -19.26 4.74
C GLY A 18 -11.56 -18.03 5.64
N GLY A 19 -10.80 -17.01 5.27
CA GLY A 19 -10.66 -15.76 6.02
C GLY A 19 -11.68 -14.69 5.67
N SER A 20 -11.53 -13.54 6.30
CA SER A 20 -12.30 -12.32 6.01
C SER A 20 -11.48 -11.36 5.16
N TRP A 21 -12.16 -10.67 4.24
CA TRP A 21 -11.57 -9.64 3.42
C TRP A 21 -11.96 -8.25 3.90
N SER A 22 -10.97 -7.50 4.39
CA SER A 22 -11.13 -6.13 4.87
C SER A 22 -10.73 -5.13 3.79
N LEU A 23 -11.41 -4.00 3.73
CA LEU A 23 -11.11 -2.91 2.81
C LEU A 23 -10.73 -1.66 3.58
N ARG A 24 -9.58 -1.06 3.21
CA ARG A 24 -9.15 0.25 3.70
C ARG A 24 -9.11 1.28 2.56
N ILE A 25 -9.63 2.45 2.84
CA ILE A 25 -9.53 3.63 1.97
C ILE A 25 -8.46 4.56 2.53
N ASP A 26 -7.40 4.76 1.76
CA ASP A 26 -6.24 5.57 2.16
C ASP A 26 -6.49 7.05 1.81
N ASP A 27 -7.32 7.70 2.61
CA ASP A 27 -7.84 9.07 2.43
C ASP A 27 -7.14 10.10 3.33
N ILE A 28 -5.81 10.03 3.39
CA ILE A 28 -4.96 10.93 4.20
C ILE A 28 -4.26 12.03 3.40
N ASP A 29 -4.60 12.19 2.13
CA ASP A 29 -4.04 13.23 1.27
C ASP A 29 -5.11 14.04 0.54
N PRO A 30 -6.00 14.73 1.27
CA PRO A 30 -7.13 15.45 0.71
C PRO A 30 -6.78 16.37 -0.47
N PRO A 31 -5.61 17.07 -0.51
CA PRO A 31 -5.27 17.93 -1.64
C PRO A 31 -5.10 17.20 -2.98
N ARG A 32 -4.89 15.87 -2.98
CA ARG A 32 -4.72 15.03 -4.18
C ARG A 32 -5.90 14.09 -4.44
N GLU A 33 -6.87 14.05 -3.55
CA GLU A 33 -8.06 13.25 -3.75
C GLU A 33 -8.97 13.88 -4.81
N ALA A 34 -9.44 13.05 -5.75
CA ALA A 34 -10.51 13.49 -6.64
C ALA A 34 -11.84 13.55 -5.86
N PRO A 35 -12.72 14.50 -6.18
CA PRO A 35 -14.07 14.52 -5.61
C PRO A 35 -14.75 13.16 -5.76
N ASP A 36 -15.45 12.72 -4.73
CA ASP A 36 -16.23 11.45 -4.71
C ASP A 36 -15.41 10.17 -4.96
N ALA A 37 -14.07 10.24 -5.00
CA ALA A 37 -13.21 9.08 -5.28
C ALA A 37 -13.52 7.88 -4.37
N LYS A 38 -13.79 8.12 -3.09
CA LYS A 38 -14.13 7.09 -2.11
C LYS A 38 -15.42 6.36 -2.49
N ILE A 39 -16.44 7.09 -2.87
CA ILE A 39 -17.74 6.55 -3.27
C ILE A 39 -17.58 5.74 -4.56
N GLN A 40 -16.91 6.30 -5.55
CA GLN A 40 -16.64 5.64 -6.82
C GLN A 40 -15.86 4.33 -6.67
N ILE A 41 -14.84 4.29 -5.78
CA ILE A 41 -14.09 3.08 -5.50
C ILE A 41 -14.99 2.01 -4.90
N LEU A 42 -15.79 2.35 -3.89
CA LEU A 42 -16.68 1.40 -3.23
C LEU A 42 -17.76 0.88 -4.19
N GLU A 43 -18.29 1.73 -5.03
CA GLU A 43 -19.30 1.38 -6.02
C GLU A 43 -18.75 0.49 -7.14
N SER A 44 -17.56 0.81 -7.63
CA SER A 44 -16.84 -0.02 -8.59
C SER A 44 -16.54 -1.42 -8.03
N LEU A 45 -16.01 -1.52 -6.82
CA LEU A 45 -15.78 -2.81 -6.16
C LEU A 45 -17.07 -3.62 -6.03
N ARG A 46 -18.17 -2.98 -5.61
CA ARG A 46 -19.48 -3.62 -5.50
C ARG A 46 -19.97 -4.14 -6.86
N THR A 47 -19.84 -3.35 -7.93
CA THR A 47 -20.23 -3.76 -9.29
C THR A 47 -19.42 -4.96 -9.78
N HIS A 48 -18.16 -5.08 -9.36
CA HIS A 48 -17.31 -6.24 -9.63
C HIS A 48 -17.51 -7.40 -8.63
N GLY A 49 -18.54 -7.34 -7.77
CA GLY A 49 -18.90 -8.39 -6.83
C GLY A 49 -17.92 -8.53 -5.64
N LEU A 50 -17.06 -7.55 -5.41
CA LEU A 50 -16.08 -7.52 -4.33
C LEU A 50 -16.67 -6.76 -3.13
N HIS A 51 -17.20 -7.50 -2.17
CA HIS A 51 -17.82 -6.96 -0.96
C HIS A 51 -16.92 -7.24 0.25
N PRO A 52 -16.50 -6.22 1.01
CA PRO A 52 -15.77 -6.45 2.26
C PRO A 52 -16.69 -7.12 3.31
N ASP A 53 -16.09 -7.90 4.20
CA ASP A 53 -16.83 -8.59 5.27
C ASP A 53 -17.19 -7.67 6.45
N GLY A 54 -16.76 -6.44 6.42
CA GLY A 54 -17.04 -5.45 7.44
C GLY A 54 -17.22 -4.05 6.85
N VAL A 55 -17.29 -3.06 7.72
CA VAL A 55 -17.33 -1.67 7.30
C VAL A 55 -15.95 -1.26 6.78
N PRO A 56 -15.86 -0.62 5.59
CA PRO A 56 -14.59 -0.11 5.10
C PRO A 56 -13.94 0.84 6.10
N ILE A 57 -12.63 0.68 6.27
CA ILE A 57 -11.80 1.48 7.16
C ILE A 57 -11.34 2.73 6.38
N PHE A 58 -11.40 3.90 7.02
CA PHE A 58 -10.90 5.14 6.45
C PHE A 58 -9.73 5.65 7.27
N GLN A 59 -8.57 5.83 6.65
CA GLN A 59 -7.35 6.28 7.32
C GLN A 59 -7.52 7.65 7.99
N SER A 60 -8.32 8.54 7.39
CA SER A 60 -8.63 9.86 7.97
C SER A 60 -9.23 9.80 9.37
N LYS A 61 -9.80 8.68 9.78
CA LYS A 61 -10.38 8.46 11.11
C LYS A 61 -9.37 7.93 12.14
N HIS A 62 -8.17 7.56 11.72
CA HIS A 62 -7.16 6.94 12.57
C HIS A 62 -6.08 7.92 13.06
N ALA A 63 -6.26 9.24 12.86
CA ALA A 63 -5.32 10.27 13.28
C ALA A 63 -4.81 10.13 14.73
N PRO A 64 -5.62 9.77 15.75
CA PRO A 64 -5.13 9.56 17.12
C PRO A 64 -4.09 8.42 17.21
N ALA A 65 -4.27 7.32 16.48
CA ALA A 65 -3.32 6.23 16.47
C ALA A 65 -1.97 6.63 15.82
N TYR A 66 -2.03 7.45 14.77
CA TYR A 66 -0.82 7.97 14.13
C TYR A 66 -0.06 8.95 15.04
N GLU A 67 -0.76 9.80 15.81
CA GLU A 67 -0.09 10.66 16.79
C GLU A 67 0.57 9.83 17.89
N THR A 68 -0.11 8.83 18.43
CA THR A 68 0.47 7.89 19.41
C THR A 68 1.74 7.22 18.85
N ALA A 69 1.70 6.78 17.59
CA ALA A 69 2.87 6.21 16.94
C ALA A 69 4.02 7.22 16.80
N ILE A 70 3.73 8.47 16.44
CA ILE A 70 4.73 9.55 16.39
C ILE A 70 5.34 9.79 17.76
N ASP A 71 4.55 9.81 18.84
CA ASP A 71 5.06 10.00 20.19
C ASP A 71 5.96 8.83 20.62
N THR A 72 5.61 7.60 20.25
CA THR A 72 6.47 6.43 20.48
C THR A 72 7.78 6.54 19.70
N LEU A 73 7.71 6.90 18.41
CA LEU A 73 8.91 7.11 17.59
C LEU A 73 9.80 8.25 18.11
N ARG A 74 9.20 9.28 18.73
CA ARG A 74 9.98 10.37 19.36
C ARG A 74 10.84 9.85 20.52
N GLN A 75 10.33 8.88 21.28
CA GLN A 75 11.07 8.28 22.40
C GLN A 75 12.26 7.42 21.92
N SER A 76 12.25 6.91 20.70
CA SER A 76 13.36 6.15 20.12
C SER A 76 14.60 7.01 19.84
N GLY A 77 14.46 8.34 19.83
CA GLY A 77 15.53 9.27 19.46
C GLY A 77 15.86 9.34 17.96
N LEU A 78 15.17 8.57 17.13
CA LEU A 78 15.39 8.53 15.67
C LEU A 78 14.55 9.55 14.91
N LEU A 79 13.53 10.14 15.54
CA LEU A 79 12.66 11.12 14.92
C LEU A 79 13.31 12.50 14.96
N PHE A 80 13.30 13.22 13.84
CA PHE A 80 13.86 14.57 13.75
C PHE A 80 12.99 15.53 12.91
N ALA A 81 13.06 16.82 13.26
CA ALA A 81 12.44 17.90 12.50
C ALA A 81 13.30 18.26 11.27
N CYS A 82 12.67 18.38 10.12
CA CYS A 82 13.35 18.72 8.87
C CYS A 82 12.70 19.93 8.19
N THR A 83 13.51 20.95 7.92
CA THR A 83 13.09 22.19 7.22
C THR A 83 13.39 22.14 5.72
N CYS A 84 13.99 21.07 5.20
CA CYS A 84 14.33 20.93 3.79
C CYS A 84 13.10 21.05 2.88
N THR A 85 13.24 21.77 1.79
CA THR A 85 12.26 21.83 0.70
C THR A 85 12.54 20.71 -0.32
N ARG A 86 11.62 20.45 -1.25
CA ARG A 86 11.83 19.46 -2.34
C ARG A 86 13.13 19.73 -3.12
N ALA A 87 13.48 21.00 -3.35
CA ALA A 87 14.69 21.38 -4.06
C ALA A 87 16.00 21.12 -3.30
N THR A 88 15.93 20.96 -1.97
CA THR A 88 17.10 20.75 -1.11
C THR A 88 17.20 19.34 -0.55
N LEU A 89 16.28 18.45 -0.91
CA LEU A 89 16.34 17.02 -0.61
C LEU A 89 17.23 16.30 -1.63
N GLY A 90 17.90 15.25 -1.20
CA GLY A 90 18.68 14.38 -2.07
C GLY A 90 17.80 13.31 -2.76
N PRO A 91 18.45 12.33 -3.40
CA PRO A 91 17.78 11.21 -4.05
C PRO A 91 16.78 10.52 -3.12
N GLY A 92 15.69 10.01 -3.68
CA GLY A 92 14.61 9.38 -2.91
C GLY A 92 13.89 10.33 -1.93
N GLY A 93 14.12 11.65 -2.04
CA GLY A 93 13.54 12.63 -1.12
C GLY A 93 14.18 12.62 0.28
N CYS A 94 15.41 12.13 0.42
CA CYS A 94 16.13 12.08 1.69
C CYS A 94 16.65 13.44 2.12
N CYS A 95 16.67 13.70 3.44
CA CYS A 95 17.36 14.87 3.99
C CYS A 95 18.88 14.63 3.93
N VAL A 96 19.59 15.41 3.10
CA VAL A 96 21.05 15.36 2.99
C VAL A 96 21.75 16.47 3.80
N ARG A 97 20.97 17.42 4.33
CA ARG A 97 21.49 18.53 5.15
C ARG A 97 21.75 18.18 6.61
N GLN A 98 21.65 16.89 6.96
CA GLN A 98 21.89 16.39 8.32
C GLN A 98 21.07 17.14 9.39
N CYS A 99 19.79 17.42 9.09
CA CYS A 99 18.92 18.11 10.05
C CYS A 99 18.83 17.38 11.41
N TRP A 100 19.08 16.07 11.45
CA TRP A 100 19.11 15.27 12.68
C TRP A 100 20.28 15.61 13.62
N LEU A 101 21.34 16.26 13.15
CA LEU A 101 22.45 16.73 13.97
C LEU A 101 22.18 18.10 14.59
N GLN A 102 21.07 18.75 14.21
CA GLN A 102 20.70 20.06 14.73
C GLN A 102 19.63 19.86 15.81
N PRO A 103 19.88 20.23 17.06
CA PRO A 103 18.83 20.19 18.07
C PRO A 103 17.63 21.01 17.55
N GLU A 104 16.43 20.56 17.89
CA GLU A 104 15.18 21.25 17.52
C GLU A 104 15.33 22.75 17.79
N LYS A 105 15.71 23.49 16.77
CA LYS A 105 15.52 24.94 16.84
C LYS A 105 14.02 25.09 16.94
N SER A 106 13.58 25.72 17.99
CA SER A 106 12.22 26.26 18.15
C SER A 106 11.94 27.16 16.93
N SER A 107 11.76 26.53 15.80
CA SER A 107 11.44 27.20 14.55
C SER A 107 9.94 27.41 14.56
N THR A 108 9.51 28.64 14.45
CA THR A 108 8.12 29.01 14.15
C THR A 108 7.70 28.54 12.75
N ALA A 109 8.64 28.02 11.96
CA ALA A 109 8.39 27.47 10.63
C ALA A 109 7.81 26.06 10.71
N ALA A 110 6.80 25.78 9.91
CA ALA A 110 6.27 24.43 9.75
C ALA A 110 7.38 23.46 9.27
N VAL A 111 7.54 22.34 9.97
CA VAL A 111 8.56 21.33 9.70
C VAL A 111 7.93 20.00 9.29
N SER A 112 8.67 19.18 8.55
CA SER A 112 8.31 17.78 8.35
C SER A 112 8.98 16.95 9.45
N LEU A 113 8.27 15.95 10.00
CA LEU A 113 8.91 14.94 10.84
C LEU A 113 9.42 13.80 9.97
N ARG A 114 10.66 13.42 10.22
CA ARG A 114 11.36 12.35 9.50
C ARG A 114 11.95 11.38 10.51
N ILE A 115 12.08 10.11 10.09
CA ILE A 115 12.78 9.10 10.87
C ILE A 115 14.15 8.84 10.23
N GLN A 116 15.20 8.79 11.05
CA GLN A 116 16.56 8.38 10.68
C GLN A 116 16.65 6.86 10.72
N ILE A 117 17.21 6.27 9.68
CA ILE A 117 17.53 4.85 9.64
C ILE A 117 18.94 4.66 10.22
N PRO A 118 19.12 3.83 11.26
CA PRO A 118 20.45 3.48 11.76
C PRO A 118 21.29 2.80 10.69
N ALA A 119 22.61 2.96 10.78
CA ALA A 119 23.55 2.25 9.90
C ALA A 119 23.36 0.73 10.00
N ASP A 120 23.68 0.03 8.93
CA ASP A 120 23.61 -1.44 8.83
C ASP A 120 22.18 -2.01 9.04
N THR A 121 21.14 -1.18 8.85
CA THR A 121 19.76 -1.64 8.93
C THR A 121 19.39 -2.45 7.68
N VAL A 122 19.20 -3.74 7.85
CA VAL A 122 18.74 -4.66 6.80
C VAL A 122 17.36 -5.17 7.16
N ILE A 123 16.43 -5.08 6.22
CA ILE A 123 15.09 -5.65 6.33
C ILE A 123 14.98 -6.82 5.36
N GLU A 124 14.61 -7.97 5.90
CA GLU A 124 14.38 -9.21 5.14
C GLU A 124 12.97 -9.71 5.41
N PHE A 125 12.29 -10.16 4.37
CA PHE A 125 11.00 -10.83 4.48
C PHE A 125 10.77 -11.74 3.27
N ASN A 126 9.87 -12.68 3.42
CA ASN A 126 9.43 -13.51 2.31
C ASN A 126 8.08 -12.98 1.80
N ASP A 127 8.07 -12.45 0.58
CA ASP A 127 6.84 -12.03 -0.06
C ASP A 127 6.12 -13.25 -0.65
N LEU A 128 4.82 -13.34 -0.44
CA LEU A 128 4.00 -14.49 -0.84
C LEU A 128 3.90 -14.69 -2.36
N VAL A 129 4.25 -13.66 -3.14
CA VAL A 129 4.24 -13.69 -4.61
C VAL A 129 5.65 -13.49 -5.18
N MET A 130 6.36 -12.45 -4.71
CA MET A 130 7.67 -12.06 -5.24
C MET A 130 8.83 -12.85 -4.61
N GLY A 131 8.56 -13.73 -3.62
CA GLY A 131 9.57 -14.52 -2.94
C GLY A 131 10.47 -13.71 -2.01
N PRO A 132 11.66 -14.22 -1.68
CA PRO A 132 12.56 -13.60 -0.71
C PRO A 132 12.99 -12.18 -1.10
N GLN A 133 12.84 -11.24 -0.16
CA GLN A 133 13.21 -9.83 -0.32
C GLN A 133 14.25 -9.46 0.72
N ARG A 134 15.26 -8.67 0.30
CA ARG A 134 16.31 -8.16 1.17
C ARG A 134 16.67 -6.73 0.78
N THR A 135 16.60 -5.80 1.74
CA THR A 135 16.89 -4.38 1.51
C THR A 135 17.84 -3.86 2.59
N ALA A 136 19.00 -3.35 2.19
CA ALA A 136 19.85 -2.51 3.04
C ALA A 136 19.20 -1.12 3.12
N LEU A 137 18.34 -0.93 4.10
CA LEU A 137 17.41 0.20 4.14
C LEU A 137 18.12 1.54 4.35
N ASP A 138 19.18 1.57 5.17
CA ASP A 138 20.02 2.76 5.39
C ASP A 138 20.73 3.22 4.12
N ALA A 139 21.16 2.27 3.26
CA ALA A 139 21.81 2.59 1.99
C ALA A 139 20.85 3.17 0.94
N VAL A 140 19.63 2.61 0.82
CA VAL A 140 18.66 3.05 -0.19
C VAL A 140 17.78 4.20 0.29
N GLN A 141 17.52 4.29 1.60
CA GLN A 141 16.63 5.28 2.19
C GLN A 141 17.08 5.68 3.61
N PRO A 142 18.19 6.43 3.79
CA PRO A 142 18.78 6.73 5.10
C PRO A 142 17.84 7.50 6.04
N ASN A 143 16.82 8.12 5.51
CA ASN A 143 15.75 8.74 6.28
C ASN A 143 14.53 8.97 5.41
N PHE A 144 13.33 8.95 6.00
CA PHE A 144 12.10 9.25 5.27
C PHE A 144 11.07 9.98 6.14
N ILE A 145 10.09 10.55 5.47
CA ILE A 145 9.06 11.36 6.11
C ILE A 145 8.00 10.46 6.79
N VAL A 146 7.58 10.84 8.00
CA VAL A 146 6.47 10.22 8.74
C VAL A 146 5.30 11.19 8.96
N LYS A 147 5.57 12.52 9.04
CA LYS A 147 4.54 13.55 9.05
C LYS A 147 4.98 14.71 8.17
N ARG A 148 4.10 15.18 7.32
CA ARG A 148 4.37 16.25 6.35
C ARG A 148 4.34 17.62 7.05
N ARG A 149 4.92 18.61 6.39
CA ARG A 149 4.94 20.00 6.86
C ARG A 149 3.55 20.62 7.00
N ASP A 150 2.61 20.19 6.16
CA ASP A 150 1.22 20.63 6.18
C ASP A 150 0.37 19.88 7.23
N GLY A 151 1.02 19.09 8.08
CA GLY A 151 0.37 18.33 9.16
C GLY A 151 -0.19 16.98 8.78
N LEU A 152 -0.21 16.63 7.48
CA LEU A 152 -0.71 15.34 7.01
C LEU A 152 0.29 14.21 7.33
N TYR A 153 -0.25 13.04 7.65
CA TYR A 153 0.57 11.85 7.90
C TYR A 153 1.11 11.29 6.58
N ALA A 154 2.32 10.76 6.62
CA ALA A 154 2.88 10.09 5.46
C ALA A 154 2.32 8.68 5.35
N TYR A 155 2.11 8.23 4.12
CA TYR A 155 1.60 6.88 3.81
C TYR A 155 2.37 5.77 4.54
N GLN A 156 3.70 5.89 4.65
CA GLN A 156 4.53 4.88 5.30
C GLN A 156 4.15 4.68 6.78
N LEU A 157 3.88 5.76 7.51
CA LEU A 157 3.45 5.69 8.90
C LEU A 157 2.03 5.12 9.01
N ALA A 158 1.10 5.66 8.23
CA ALA A 158 -0.30 5.26 8.29
C ALA A 158 -0.47 3.78 7.96
N ALA A 159 0.15 3.30 6.87
CA ALA A 159 0.12 1.89 6.50
C ALA A 159 0.80 1.00 7.56
N ALA A 160 1.94 1.43 8.13
CA ALA A 160 2.61 0.66 9.18
C ALA A 160 1.72 0.46 10.41
N VAL A 161 0.96 1.47 10.82
CA VAL A 161 0.07 1.40 11.98
C VAL A 161 -1.19 0.59 11.66
N ASP A 162 -1.85 0.86 10.54
CA ASP A 162 -3.14 0.25 10.21
C ASP A 162 -3.01 -1.24 9.89
N ASP A 163 -1.97 -1.63 9.14
CA ASP A 163 -1.74 -3.02 8.75
C ASP A 163 -1.27 -3.90 9.94
N ALA A 164 -0.92 -3.29 11.08
CA ALA A 164 -0.58 -4.00 12.31
C ALA A 164 -1.80 -4.31 13.20
N ALA A 165 -3.01 -4.03 12.75
CA ALA A 165 -4.21 -4.37 13.49
C ALA A 165 -4.29 -5.91 13.71
N PRO A 166 -4.67 -6.38 14.91
CA PRO A 166 -4.66 -7.82 15.24
C PRO A 166 -5.51 -8.70 14.32
N THR A 167 -6.44 -8.09 13.59
CA THR A 167 -7.32 -8.78 12.62
C THR A 167 -6.71 -8.89 11.23
N ILE A 168 -5.56 -8.27 10.98
CA ILE A 168 -4.88 -8.27 9.68
C ILE A 168 -3.70 -9.25 9.74
N SER A 169 -3.86 -10.39 9.09
CA SER A 169 -2.80 -11.40 8.95
C SER A 169 -2.02 -11.27 7.64
N HIS A 170 -2.68 -10.83 6.57
CA HIS A 170 -2.11 -10.74 5.22
C HIS A 170 -2.43 -9.39 4.58
N VAL A 171 -1.47 -8.85 3.84
CA VAL A 171 -1.63 -7.62 3.04
C VAL A 171 -1.25 -7.94 1.60
N ILE A 172 -2.26 -8.13 0.75
CA ILE A 172 -2.07 -8.36 -0.69
C ILE A 172 -2.34 -7.07 -1.43
N ARG A 173 -1.33 -6.58 -2.19
CA ARG A 173 -1.38 -5.25 -2.84
C ARG A 173 -0.52 -5.22 -4.12
N GLY A 174 -0.53 -4.11 -4.85
CA GLY A 174 0.28 -3.97 -6.06
C GLY A 174 1.79 -3.90 -5.78
N SER A 175 2.61 -4.46 -6.68
CA SER A 175 4.08 -4.49 -6.55
C SER A 175 4.75 -3.11 -6.66
N ASP A 176 4.02 -2.07 -7.04
CA ASP A 176 4.47 -0.69 -6.92
C ASP A 176 4.67 -0.22 -5.48
N LEU A 177 4.16 -0.99 -4.51
CA LEU A 177 4.34 -0.78 -3.08
C LEU A 177 5.41 -1.70 -2.46
N LEU A 178 6.03 -2.58 -3.23
CA LEU A 178 7.06 -3.50 -2.73
C LEU A 178 8.22 -2.76 -2.07
N GLU A 179 8.72 -1.70 -2.70
CA GLU A 179 9.79 -0.85 -2.13
C GLU A 179 9.37 -0.06 -0.88
N SER A 180 8.07 0.04 -0.61
CA SER A 180 7.55 0.67 0.61
C SER A 180 7.55 -0.27 1.80
N THR A 181 7.49 -1.57 1.57
CA THR A 181 7.38 -2.60 2.60
C THR A 181 8.53 -2.55 3.62
N PRO A 182 9.82 -2.44 3.22
CA PRO A 182 10.91 -2.36 4.20
C PRO A 182 10.80 -1.16 5.14
N ARG A 183 10.32 -0.01 4.66
CA ARG A 183 10.11 1.19 5.48
C ARG A 183 8.98 1.00 6.48
N GLN A 184 7.91 0.34 6.07
CA GLN A 184 6.76 0.04 6.93
C GLN A 184 7.13 -0.99 8.00
N MET A 185 7.88 -2.04 7.64
CA MET A 185 8.40 -3.03 8.57
C MET A 185 9.35 -2.39 9.58
N PHE A 186 10.27 -1.54 9.14
CA PHE A 186 11.14 -0.78 10.05
C PHE A 186 10.33 0.05 11.06
N LEU A 187 9.30 0.75 10.60
CA LEU A 187 8.42 1.51 11.51
C LEU A 187 7.73 0.60 12.52
N ARG A 188 7.23 -0.57 12.11
CA ARG A 188 6.60 -1.53 13.02
C ARG A 188 7.60 -2.05 14.05
N GLN A 189 8.81 -2.38 13.65
CA GLN A 189 9.88 -2.78 14.59
C GLN A 189 10.12 -1.71 15.65
N MET A 190 10.20 -0.45 15.24
CA MET A 190 10.39 0.68 16.17
C MET A 190 9.17 0.94 17.06
N LEU A 191 8.00 0.57 16.62
CA LEU A 191 6.73 0.73 17.35
C LEU A 191 6.37 -0.51 18.19
N GLY A 192 7.12 -1.60 18.07
CA GLY A 192 6.79 -2.88 18.73
C GLY A 192 5.50 -3.52 18.17
N LEU A 193 5.19 -3.27 16.92
CA LEU A 193 3.99 -3.78 16.24
C LEU A 193 4.32 -5.04 15.42
N PRO A 194 3.37 -5.98 15.26
CA PRO A 194 3.55 -7.17 14.46
C PRO A 194 3.58 -6.84 12.96
N ASP A 195 4.30 -7.66 12.19
CA ASP A 195 4.23 -7.63 10.74
C ASP A 195 3.18 -8.63 10.23
N PRO A 196 2.30 -8.23 9.30
CA PRO A 196 1.50 -9.17 8.52
C PRO A 196 2.38 -9.87 7.47
N GLU A 197 1.87 -10.94 6.88
CA GLU A 197 2.46 -11.49 5.66
C GLU A 197 2.12 -10.59 4.46
N PHE A 198 3.10 -10.36 3.58
CA PHE A 198 2.94 -9.52 2.41
C PHE A 198 2.89 -10.33 1.13
N GLY A 199 2.02 -9.96 0.21
CA GLY A 199 2.01 -10.46 -1.16
C GLY A 199 1.82 -9.30 -2.14
N HIS A 200 2.75 -9.19 -3.10
CA HIS A 200 2.75 -8.10 -4.06
C HIS A 200 2.40 -8.61 -5.46
N THR A 201 1.20 -8.25 -5.94
CA THR A 201 0.72 -8.63 -7.28
C THR A 201 1.35 -7.77 -8.37
N PRO A 202 1.50 -8.28 -9.61
CA PRO A 202 2.11 -7.51 -10.68
C PRO A 202 1.32 -6.24 -11.00
N VAL A 203 2.03 -5.17 -11.32
CA VAL A 203 1.41 -3.98 -11.89
C VAL A 203 1.25 -4.15 -13.39
N LEU A 204 0.10 -3.72 -13.90
CA LEU A 204 -0.15 -3.72 -15.33
C LEU A 204 0.76 -2.73 -16.04
N ARG A 205 1.33 -3.14 -17.17
CA ARG A 205 2.21 -2.31 -17.99
C ARG A 205 1.68 -2.17 -19.41
N HIS A 206 2.01 -1.07 -20.05
CA HIS A 206 1.87 -0.91 -21.48
C HIS A 206 2.86 -1.81 -22.25
N PRO A 207 2.68 -2.06 -23.56
CA PRO A 207 3.64 -2.81 -24.37
C PRO A 207 5.06 -2.23 -24.38
N ASP A 208 5.20 -0.93 -24.12
CA ASP A 208 6.48 -0.24 -23.98
C ASP A 208 7.15 -0.41 -22.60
N GLY A 209 6.53 -1.20 -21.70
CA GLY A 209 7.01 -1.44 -20.34
C GLY A 209 6.63 -0.37 -19.32
N SER A 210 6.06 0.75 -19.71
CA SER A 210 5.60 1.80 -18.79
C SER A 210 4.40 1.32 -17.95
N LYS A 211 4.35 1.78 -16.69
CA LYS A 211 3.23 1.43 -15.80
C LYS A 211 1.90 1.95 -16.34
N LEU A 212 0.89 1.07 -16.43
CA LEU A 212 -0.47 1.46 -16.76
C LEU A 212 -1.08 2.21 -15.57
N SER A 213 -1.11 3.55 -15.66
CA SER A 213 -1.62 4.42 -14.59
C SER A 213 -2.48 5.55 -15.17
N LYS A 214 -3.29 6.22 -14.31
CA LYS A 214 -4.02 7.42 -14.71
C LYS A 214 -3.11 8.51 -15.28
N GLN A 215 -1.87 8.62 -14.79
CA GLN A 215 -0.89 9.60 -15.25
C GLN A 215 -0.33 9.27 -16.65
N THR A 216 -0.32 8.01 -17.03
CA THR A 216 0.11 7.53 -18.36
C THR A 216 -1.06 7.33 -19.33
N GLY A 217 -2.24 7.93 -19.04
CA GLY A 217 -3.39 7.90 -19.94
C GLY A 217 -4.19 6.61 -19.93
N ALA A 218 -4.01 5.76 -18.91
CA ALA A 218 -4.86 4.58 -18.77
C ALA A 218 -6.34 4.98 -18.64
N PRO A 219 -7.26 4.40 -19.44
CA PRO A 219 -8.68 4.66 -19.30
C PRO A 219 -9.17 4.27 -17.91
N ALA A 220 -10.15 5.02 -17.41
CA ALA A 220 -10.86 4.62 -16.20
C ALA A 220 -11.48 3.22 -16.40
N LEU A 221 -11.64 2.48 -15.31
CA LEU A 221 -12.34 1.21 -15.35
C LEU A 221 -13.79 1.46 -15.77
N ASN A 222 -14.25 0.74 -16.79
CA ASN A 222 -15.65 0.80 -17.22
C ASN A 222 -16.47 -0.23 -16.42
N ASP A 223 -17.19 0.23 -15.41
CA ASP A 223 -17.99 -0.65 -14.54
C ASP A 223 -19.13 -1.36 -15.31
N GLY A 224 -19.57 -0.82 -16.46
CA GLY A 224 -20.52 -1.49 -17.35
C GLY A 224 -19.98 -2.78 -17.99
N GLU A 225 -18.68 -3.01 -17.94
CA GLU A 225 -17.98 -4.19 -18.46
C GLU A 225 -17.42 -5.08 -17.35
N ALA A 226 -18.05 -5.10 -16.18
CA ALA A 226 -17.52 -5.74 -14.97
C ALA A 226 -17.11 -7.21 -15.19
N LEU A 227 -17.88 -7.99 -15.94
CA LEU A 227 -17.51 -9.37 -16.25
C LEU A 227 -16.22 -9.46 -17.08
N LEU A 228 -16.07 -8.58 -18.08
CA LEU A 228 -14.85 -8.51 -18.90
C LEU A 228 -13.66 -8.07 -18.06
N ASN A 229 -13.87 -7.11 -17.18
CA ASN A 229 -12.85 -6.64 -16.26
C ASN A 229 -12.37 -7.74 -15.31
N ILE A 230 -13.27 -8.54 -14.73
CA ILE A 230 -12.90 -9.70 -13.89
C ILE A 230 -12.10 -10.72 -14.69
N ARG A 231 -12.51 -11.04 -15.92
CA ARG A 231 -11.77 -11.96 -16.79
C ARG A 231 -10.35 -11.43 -17.09
N ALA A 232 -10.25 -10.15 -17.42
CA ALA A 232 -8.95 -9.51 -17.68
C ALA A 232 -8.06 -9.48 -16.43
N ALA A 233 -8.64 -9.22 -15.26
CA ALA A 233 -7.90 -9.23 -13.99
C ALA A 233 -7.40 -10.65 -13.63
N LEU A 234 -8.22 -11.68 -13.81
CA LEU A 234 -7.81 -13.08 -13.61
C LEU A 234 -6.68 -13.48 -14.56
N ASN A 235 -6.78 -13.09 -15.83
CA ASN A 235 -5.71 -13.33 -16.79
C ASN A 235 -4.40 -12.63 -16.39
N ALA A 236 -4.48 -11.38 -15.93
CA ALA A 236 -3.31 -10.64 -15.43
C ALA A 236 -2.68 -11.28 -14.18
N LEU A 237 -3.47 -12.00 -13.39
CA LEU A 237 -3.03 -12.79 -12.24
C LEU A 237 -2.60 -14.21 -12.59
N GLY A 238 -2.50 -14.57 -13.90
CA GLY A 238 -2.11 -15.91 -14.35
C GLY A 238 -3.14 -17.00 -14.02
N GLN A 239 -4.36 -16.61 -13.64
CA GLN A 239 -5.40 -17.57 -13.25
C GLN A 239 -6.09 -18.19 -14.46
N PRO A 240 -6.63 -19.41 -14.33
CA PRO A 240 -7.42 -20.01 -15.39
C PRO A 240 -8.57 -19.11 -15.84
N ALA A 241 -8.82 -19.06 -17.12
CA ALA A 241 -9.94 -18.28 -17.66
C ALA A 241 -11.27 -18.90 -17.22
N PRO A 242 -12.22 -18.10 -16.69
CA PRO A 242 -13.56 -18.59 -16.42
C PRO A 242 -14.20 -19.19 -17.66
N SER A 243 -14.88 -20.32 -17.50
CA SER A 243 -15.60 -21.01 -18.57
C SER A 243 -16.51 -20.05 -19.35
N SER A 244 -16.75 -20.32 -20.62
CA SER A 244 -17.71 -19.59 -21.45
C SER A 244 -19.16 -19.68 -20.93
N ALA A 245 -19.44 -20.65 -20.06
CA ALA A 245 -20.71 -20.77 -19.34
C ALA A 245 -20.91 -19.70 -18.25
N CYS A 246 -19.85 -19.12 -17.72
CA CYS A 246 -19.92 -18.01 -16.74
C CYS A 246 -20.43 -16.75 -17.45
N LYS A 247 -21.69 -16.40 -17.27
CA LYS A 247 -22.35 -15.28 -17.95
C LYS A 247 -22.49 -14.04 -17.06
N SER A 248 -22.21 -14.14 -15.79
CA SER A 248 -22.30 -13.05 -14.81
C SER A 248 -20.99 -12.88 -14.02
N VAL A 249 -20.84 -11.71 -13.35
CA VAL A 249 -19.77 -11.46 -12.40
C VAL A 249 -19.81 -12.49 -11.27
N GLY A 250 -21.00 -12.88 -10.81
CA GLY A 250 -21.18 -13.89 -9.77
C GLY A 250 -20.61 -15.24 -10.19
N ASP A 251 -20.93 -15.70 -11.42
CA ASP A 251 -20.40 -16.96 -11.96
C ASP A 251 -18.88 -16.94 -12.08
N ALA A 252 -18.34 -15.84 -12.63
CA ALA A 252 -16.90 -15.69 -12.83
C ALA A 252 -16.14 -15.63 -11.48
N LYS A 253 -16.73 -15.00 -10.46
CA LYS A 253 -16.20 -14.96 -9.10
C LYS A 253 -16.24 -16.33 -8.43
N ALA A 254 -17.35 -17.07 -8.53
CA ALA A 254 -17.45 -18.43 -8.00
C ALA A 254 -16.40 -19.34 -8.65
N TRP A 255 -16.30 -19.28 -9.99
CA TRP A 255 -15.23 -19.98 -10.72
C TRP A 255 -13.84 -19.64 -10.18
N ALA A 256 -13.56 -18.35 -9.99
CA ALA A 256 -12.26 -17.89 -9.53
C ALA A 256 -11.95 -18.40 -8.12
N LEU A 257 -12.92 -18.47 -7.21
CA LEU A 257 -12.74 -19.02 -5.87
C LEU A 257 -12.39 -20.51 -5.90
N ASP A 258 -13.03 -21.27 -6.78
CA ASP A 258 -12.78 -22.71 -6.92
C ASP A 258 -11.43 -23.04 -7.57
N HIS A 259 -10.84 -22.08 -8.30
CA HIS A 259 -9.63 -22.30 -9.11
C HIS A 259 -8.48 -21.36 -8.74
N TRP A 260 -8.62 -20.60 -7.64
CA TRP A 260 -7.57 -19.69 -7.20
C TRP A 260 -6.30 -20.43 -6.80
N ASP A 261 -5.20 -19.97 -7.35
CA ASP A 261 -3.88 -20.48 -7.05
C ASP A 261 -2.89 -19.30 -7.01
N ARG A 262 -2.43 -18.95 -5.81
CA ARG A 262 -1.50 -17.83 -5.61
C ARG A 262 -0.18 -18.06 -6.35
N ASP A 263 0.28 -19.30 -6.46
CA ASP A 263 1.56 -19.64 -7.06
C ASP A 263 1.58 -19.40 -8.58
N ARG A 264 0.42 -19.19 -9.18
CA ARG A 264 0.29 -18.80 -10.60
C ARG A 264 0.46 -17.32 -10.86
N ILE A 265 0.46 -16.49 -9.82
CA ILE A 265 0.60 -15.03 -10.01
C ILE A 265 1.99 -14.76 -10.59
N PRO A 266 2.09 -14.07 -11.75
CA PRO A 266 3.39 -13.75 -12.33
C PRO A 266 4.16 -12.76 -11.44
N THR A 267 5.48 -12.98 -11.35
CA THR A 267 6.39 -12.15 -10.56
C THR A 267 6.95 -10.95 -11.33
N GLN A 268 6.56 -10.77 -12.61
CA GLN A 268 7.02 -9.69 -13.49
C GLN A 268 5.85 -8.93 -14.10
#